data_aa600b66b05e069f310978c81713ec66
#
_entry.id   aa600b66b05e069f310978c81713ec66
#
_cell.length_a   1.000
_cell.length_b   1.000
_cell.length_c   1.000
_cell.angle_alpha   90.00
_cell.angle_beta   90.00
_cell.angle_gamma   90.00
#
_symmetry.space_group_name_H-M   'P 1'
#
loop_
_entity.id
_entity.type
_entity.pdbx_description
1 polymer ?
#
loop_
_entity_poly.entity_id
_entity_poly.type
_entity_poly.pdbx_seq_one_letter_code
_entity_poly.pdbx_strand_id
1 'polypeptide(L)'
;MFVLVGSICELRCRRGYWAVLVLSAILIPVSVSYLAPALNSYRGLSGIDTGIFVFAAVLLIEEALQLRNWSLAGVYAVMLVGLIGKTLFELTCGGTLFVESANFTPVPVAHIAGSIVGALVAGGRLGVSSSALKGPALLARGVSPEKKGA
;
A
#
# COMPACT_ATOMS: atom_id res chain seq x y z
N MET A 1 15.08 -4.66 -2.07
CA MET A 1 13.99 -3.80 -1.58
C MET A 1 12.85 -4.63 -0.98
N PHE A 2 12.41 -5.67 -1.67
CA PHE A 2 11.33 -6.59 -1.25
C PHE A 2 11.45 -7.09 0.20
N VAL A 3 12.61 -7.62 0.59
CA VAL A 3 12.81 -8.18 1.95
C VAL A 3 12.71 -7.10 3.02
N LEU A 4 13.33 -5.95 2.80
CA LEU A 4 13.39 -4.88 3.81
C LEU A 4 12.01 -4.24 4.02
N VAL A 5 11.34 -3.84 2.94
CA VAL A 5 10.00 -3.23 3.01
C VAL A 5 8.96 -4.27 3.44
N GLY A 6 9.07 -5.51 2.95
CA GLY A 6 8.20 -6.61 3.35
C GLY A 6 8.29 -6.92 4.84
N SER A 7 9.50 -6.94 5.42
CA SER A 7 9.68 -7.13 6.87
C SER A 7 9.03 -6.03 7.70
N ILE A 8 9.13 -4.77 7.26
CA ILE A 8 8.47 -3.65 7.94
C ILE A 8 6.94 -3.85 7.90
N CYS A 9 6.38 -4.22 6.75
CA CYS A 9 4.94 -4.48 6.60
C CYS A 9 4.49 -5.67 7.44
N GLU A 10 5.25 -6.75 7.46
CA GLU A 10 4.92 -7.95 8.22
C GLU A 10 4.89 -7.68 9.73
N LEU A 11 5.88 -6.95 10.25
CA LEU A 11 5.95 -6.58 11.66
C LEU A 11 4.82 -5.63 12.08
N ARG A 12 4.40 -4.72 11.20
CA ARG A 12 3.40 -3.70 11.51
C ARG A 12 1.96 -4.15 11.21
N CYS A 13 1.75 -4.85 10.10
CA CYS A 13 0.43 -5.31 9.68
C CYS A 13 0.49 -6.61 8.88
N ARG A 14 0.76 -7.71 9.55
CA ARG A 14 0.91 -9.03 8.93
C ARG A 14 -0.27 -9.44 8.02
N ARG A 15 -1.51 -9.19 8.46
CA ARG A 15 -2.69 -9.52 7.64
C ARG A 15 -2.75 -8.70 6.36
N GLY A 16 -2.48 -7.39 6.43
CA GLY A 16 -2.43 -6.51 5.27
C GLY A 16 -1.30 -6.89 4.32
N TYR A 17 -0.12 -7.19 4.84
CA TYR A 17 1.01 -7.66 4.05
C TYR A 17 0.68 -8.91 3.22
N TRP A 18 0.12 -9.94 3.86
CA TRP A 18 -0.30 -11.16 3.15
C TRP A 18 -1.42 -10.89 2.14
N ALA A 19 -2.36 -10.00 2.46
CA ALA A 19 -3.40 -9.60 1.51
C ALA A 19 -2.81 -8.93 0.27
N VAL A 20 -1.85 -8.00 0.43
CA VAL A 20 -1.14 -7.38 -0.70
C VAL A 20 -0.41 -8.42 -1.53
N LEU A 21 0.32 -9.33 -0.90
CA LEU A 21 1.05 -10.39 -1.60
C LEU A 21 0.11 -11.27 -2.45
N VAL A 22 -0.92 -11.82 -1.83
CA VAL A 22 -1.84 -12.75 -2.50
C VAL A 22 -2.62 -12.06 -3.61
N LEU A 23 -3.19 -10.87 -3.33
CA LEU A 23 -3.94 -10.12 -4.33
C LEU A 23 -3.05 -9.66 -5.49
N SER A 24 -1.83 -9.19 -5.23
CA SER A 24 -0.89 -8.81 -6.27
C SER A 24 -0.46 -10.03 -7.11
N ALA A 25 -0.20 -11.18 -6.48
CA ALA A 25 0.19 -12.39 -7.19
C ALA A 25 -0.90 -12.90 -8.15
N ILE A 26 -2.18 -12.61 -7.87
CA ILE A 26 -3.31 -12.97 -8.73
C ILE A 26 -3.60 -11.87 -9.76
N LEU A 27 -3.73 -10.62 -9.31
CA LEU A 27 -4.20 -9.53 -10.15
C LEU A 27 -3.15 -9.04 -11.16
N ILE A 28 -1.87 -9.07 -10.82
CA ILE A 28 -0.81 -8.62 -11.74
C ILE A 28 -0.73 -9.50 -13.00
N PRO A 29 -0.60 -10.83 -12.91
CA PRO A 29 -0.59 -11.68 -14.11
C PRO A 29 -1.87 -11.53 -14.95
N VAL A 30 -3.03 -11.45 -14.29
CA VAL A 30 -4.31 -11.22 -14.97
C VAL A 30 -4.30 -9.89 -15.72
N SER A 31 -3.91 -8.79 -15.06
CA SER A 31 -3.83 -7.47 -15.69
C SER A 31 -2.86 -7.45 -16.87
N VAL A 32 -1.69 -8.06 -16.73
CA VAL A 32 -0.68 -8.12 -17.79
C VAL A 32 -1.17 -8.93 -18.98
N SER A 33 -1.83 -10.07 -18.76
CA SER A 33 -2.35 -10.90 -19.86
C SER A 33 -3.46 -10.22 -20.66
N TYR A 34 -4.28 -9.37 -20.02
CA TYR A 34 -5.34 -8.63 -20.71
C TYR A 34 -4.86 -7.33 -21.36
N LEU A 35 -3.99 -6.58 -20.70
CA LEU A 35 -3.59 -5.24 -21.14
C LEU A 35 -2.30 -5.21 -21.95
N ALA A 36 -1.50 -6.26 -21.89
CA ALA A 36 -0.24 -6.39 -22.62
C ALA A 36 -0.08 -7.79 -23.25
N PRO A 37 -1.02 -8.25 -24.12
CA PRO A 37 -1.03 -9.61 -24.65
C PRO A 37 0.17 -9.92 -25.58
N ALA A 38 0.89 -8.90 -26.05
CA ALA A 38 2.08 -9.07 -26.87
C ALA A 38 3.31 -9.54 -26.08
N LEU A 39 3.24 -9.55 -24.74
CA LEU A 39 4.33 -10.02 -23.89
C LEU A 39 4.30 -11.54 -23.77
N ASN A 40 5.23 -12.22 -24.46
CA ASN A 40 5.38 -13.68 -24.41
C ASN A 40 5.81 -14.21 -23.03
N SER A 41 6.44 -13.40 -22.21
CA SER A 41 6.79 -13.78 -20.83
C SER A 41 6.86 -12.55 -19.93
N TYR A 42 6.15 -12.61 -18.79
CA TYR A 42 6.28 -11.65 -17.71
C TYR A 42 7.16 -12.26 -16.60
N ARG A 43 8.31 -11.64 -16.38
CA ARG A 43 9.24 -12.05 -15.32
C ARG A 43 9.46 -10.86 -14.39
N GLY A 44 8.62 -10.71 -13.40
CA GLY A 44 8.90 -9.61 -12.51
C GLY A 44 8.10 -9.60 -11.22
N LEU A 45 8.81 -9.65 -10.12
CA LEU A 45 8.30 -9.33 -8.80
C LEU A 45 8.10 -7.82 -8.61
N SER A 46 8.48 -6.99 -9.60
CA SER A 46 8.49 -5.52 -9.47
C SER A 46 7.10 -4.93 -9.22
N GLY A 47 6.06 -5.51 -9.81
CA GLY A 47 4.68 -5.10 -9.51
C GLY A 47 4.27 -5.41 -8.07
N ILE A 48 4.64 -6.58 -7.57
CA ILE A 48 4.40 -6.97 -6.17
C ILE A 48 5.18 -6.07 -5.22
N ASP A 49 6.46 -5.81 -5.53
CA ASP A 49 7.32 -4.91 -4.75
C ASP A 49 6.74 -3.50 -4.68
N THR A 50 6.19 -3.00 -5.80
CA THR A 50 5.47 -1.73 -5.87
C THR A 50 4.23 -1.73 -4.97
N GLY A 51 3.44 -2.80 -4.98
CA GLY A 51 2.25 -2.92 -4.13
C GLY A 51 2.60 -2.90 -2.64
N ILE A 52 3.63 -3.64 -2.24
CA ILE A 52 4.13 -3.66 -0.85
C ILE A 52 4.69 -2.28 -0.48
N PHE A 53 5.40 -1.61 -1.38
CA PHE A 53 5.95 -0.28 -1.14
C PHE A 53 4.84 0.75 -0.90
N VAL A 54 3.80 0.78 -1.75
CA VAL A 54 2.64 1.67 -1.58
C VAL A 54 1.93 1.39 -0.25
N PHE A 55 1.68 0.13 0.07
CA PHE A 55 1.09 -0.28 1.33
C PHE A 55 1.92 0.19 2.52
N ALA A 56 3.24 -0.05 2.52
CA ALA A 56 4.16 0.40 3.56
C ALA A 56 4.15 1.91 3.72
N ALA A 57 4.25 2.65 2.62
CA ALA A 57 4.30 4.10 2.64
C ALA A 57 3.02 4.71 3.25
N VAL A 58 1.84 4.18 2.90
CA VAL A 58 0.57 4.63 3.48
C VAL A 58 0.52 4.35 4.99
N LEU A 59 0.95 3.15 5.43
CA LEU A 59 1.03 2.81 6.87
C LEU A 59 1.96 3.76 7.63
N LEU A 60 3.12 4.07 7.05
CA LEU A 60 4.12 4.93 7.68
C LEU A 60 3.67 6.40 7.70
N ILE A 61 2.95 6.86 6.67
CA ILE A 61 2.33 8.19 6.67
C ILE A 61 1.28 8.26 7.80
N GLU A 62 0.39 7.27 7.90
CA GLU A 62 -0.63 7.24 8.95
C GLU A 62 0.00 7.33 10.34
N GLU A 63 1.03 6.51 10.60
CA GLU A 63 1.74 6.52 11.88
C GLU A 63 2.42 7.86 12.16
N ALA A 64 3.11 8.43 11.17
CA ALA A 64 3.76 9.73 11.32
C ALA A 64 2.75 10.85 11.61
N LEU A 65 1.57 10.82 10.98
CA LEU A 65 0.48 11.78 11.25
C LEU A 65 -0.09 11.60 12.66
N GLN A 66 -0.29 10.36 13.14
CA GLN A 66 -0.74 10.08 14.50
C GLN A 66 0.25 10.61 15.54
N LEU A 67 1.55 10.48 15.27
CA LEU A 67 2.64 11.01 16.09
C LEU A 67 2.86 12.52 15.90
N ARG A 68 2.04 13.19 15.06
CA ARG A 68 2.17 14.61 14.68
C ARG A 68 3.57 14.97 14.12
N ASN A 69 4.25 14.00 13.55
CA ASN A 69 5.55 14.20 12.91
C ASN A 69 5.37 14.50 11.41
N TRP A 70 5.06 15.76 11.10
CA TRP A 70 4.81 16.23 9.74
C TRP A 70 6.01 16.08 8.81
N SER A 71 7.23 16.23 9.35
CA SER A 71 8.45 16.07 8.54
C SER A 71 8.59 14.66 8.03
N LEU A 72 8.35 13.66 8.89
CA LEU A 72 8.44 12.25 8.52
C LEU A 72 7.30 11.86 7.57
N ALA A 73 6.08 12.33 7.80
CA ALA A 73 4.96 12.14 6.88
C ALA A 73 5.26 12.73 5.50
N GLY A 74 5.89 13.90 5.44
CA GLY A 74 6.34 14.54 4.19
C GLY A 74 7.35 13.70 3.43
N VAL A 75 8.33 13.10 4.11
CA VAL A 75 9.31 12.21 3.47
C VAL A 75 8.62 11.02 2.79
N TYR A 76 7.71 10.33 3.48
CA TYR A 76 6.99 9.20 2.91
C TYR A 76 6.06 9.61 1.76
N ALA A 77 5.42 10.79 1.85
CA ALA A 77 4.62 11.35 0.77
C ALA A 77 5.47 11.63 -0.47
N VAL A 78 6.66 12.22 -0.32
CA VAL A 78 7.61 12.45 -1.42
C VAL A 78 8.04 11.14 -2.08
N MET A 79 8.25 10.08 -1.30
CA MET A 79 8.58 8.76 -1.85
C MET A 79 7.43 8.20 -2.71
N LEU A 80 6.16 8.37 -2.28
CA LEU A 80 5.00 7.98 -3.10
C LEU A 80 4.89 8.80 -4.38
N VAL A 81 5.06 10.12 -4.30
CA VAL A 81 5.07 11.01 -5.48
C VAL A 81 6.18 10.62 -6.44
N GLY A 82 7.37 10.30 -5.93
CA GLY A 82 8.50 9.81 -6.74
C GLY A 82 8.17 8.50 -7.47
N LEU A 83 7.49 7.56 -6.80
CA LEU A 83 7.04 6.32 -7.43
C LEU A 83 6.01 6.58 -8.55
N ILE A 84 5.04 7.47 -8.32
CA ILE A 84 4.06 7.87 -9.33
C ILE A 84 4.76 8.53 -10.52
N GLY A 85 5.66 9.48 -10.26
CA GLY A 85 6.45 10.16 -11.29
C GLY A 85 7.28 9.18 -12.13
N LYS A 86 7.96 8.22 -11.48
CA LYS A 86 8.68 7.14 -12.17
C LYS A 86 7.75 6.33 -13.08
N THR A 87 6.60 5.89 -12.57
CA THR A 87 5.65 5.06 -13.33
C THR A 87 5.08 5.83 -14.53
N LEU A 88 4.75 7.11 -14.35
CA LEU A 88 4.28 7.97 -15.44
C LEU A 88 5.36 8.19 -16.50
N PHE A 89 6.60 8.40 -16.09
CA PHE A 89 7.73 8.52 -17.02
C PHE A 89 7.91 7.24 -17.85
N GLU A 90 7.89 6.08 -17.24
CA GLU A 90 7.99 4.78 -17.94
C GLU A 90 6.82 4.55 -18.91
N LEU A 91 5.62 5.03 -18.58
CA LEU A 91 4.45 4.99 -19.48
C LEU A 91 4.60 5.90 -20.70
N THR A 92 5.17 7.10 -20.52
CA THR A 92 5.24 8.11 -21.58
C THR A 92 6.45 7.96 -22.47
N CYS A 93 7.60 7.57 -21.88
CA CYS A 93 8.88 7.49 -22.60
C CYS A 93 9.20 6.09 -23.12
N GLY A 94 8.47 5.06 -22.66
CA GLY A 94 8.69 3.66 -23.09
C GLY A 94 10.04 3.07 -22.65
N GLY A 95 10.83 3.81 -21.86
CA GLY A 95 12.15 3.42 -21.37
C GLY A 95 12.17 3.23 -19.85
N THR A 96 13.14 2.47 -19.35
CA THR A 96 13.37 2.32 -17.92
C THR A 96 14.32 3.41 -17.42
N LEU A 97 13.99 4.04 -16.27
CA LEU A 97 14.83 5.09 -15.67
C LEU A 97 16.17 4.57 -15.11
N PHE A 98 16.25 3.28 -14.77
CA PHE A 98 17.40 2.75 -14.01
C PHE A 98 18.02 1.46 -14.57
N VAL A 99 17.46 0.89 -15.62
CA VAL A 99 17.94 -0.38 -16.17
C VAL A 99 17.97 -0.33 -17.69
N GLU A 100 19.15 -0.14 -18.25
CA GLU A 100 19.40 -0.35 -19.67
C GLU A 100 19.80 -1.82 -19.88
N SER A 101 18.84 -2.68 -20.20
CA SER A 101 19.16 -4.03 -20.68
C SER A 101 18.34 -4.31 -21.93
N ALA A 102 19.03 -4.77 -22.98
CA ALA A 102 18.48 -5.06 -24.30
C ALA A 102 17.34 -6.10 -24.30
N ASN A 103 17.12 -6.79 -23.18
CA ASN A 103 16.17 -7.88 -23.05
C ASN A 103 15.09 -7.65 -21.98
N PHE A 104 14.96 -6.43 -21.46
CA PHE A 104 13.98 -6.12 -20.42
C PHE A 104 12.96 -5.11 -20.93
N THR A 105 11.73 -5.58 -21.15
CA THR A 105 10.61 -4.69 -21.48
C THR A 105 9.96 -4.25 -20.18
N PRO A 106 9.93 -2.95 -19.85
CA PRO A 106 9.22 -2.46 -18.69
C PRO A 106 7.73 -2.75 -18.85
N VAL A 107 7.10 -3.22 -17.78
CA VAL A 107 5.65 -3.48 -17.76
C VAL A 107 5.00 -2.51 -16.77
N PRO A 108 4.74 -1.26 -17.19
CA PRO A 108 4.14 -0.24 -16.31
C PRO A 108 2.78 -0.68 -15.76
N VAL A 109 2.05 -1.49 -16.54
CA VAL A 109 0.77 -2.08 -16.11
C VAL A 109 0.91 -2.87 -14.81
N ALA A 110 2.01 -3.62 -14.64
CA ALA A 110 2.25 -4.38 -13.41
C ALA A 110 2.49 -3.46 -12.20
N HIS A 111 3.18 -2.34 -12.39
CA HIS A 111 3.40 -1.33 -11.33
C HIS A 111 2.08 -0.64 -10.94
N ILE A 112 1.24 -0.31 -11.92
CA ILE A 112 -0.07 0.28 -11.67
C ILE A 112 -0.97 -0.70 -10.92
N ALA A 113 -1.06 -1.94 -11.39
CA ALA A 113 -1.86 -2.97 -10.74
C ALA A 113 -1.39 -3.21 -9.28
N GLY A 114 -0.09 -3.33 -9.05
CA GLY A 114 0.49 -3.44 -7.71
C GLY A 114 0.17 -2.22 -6.83
N SER A 115 0.32 -1.01 -7.35
CA SER A 115 0.02 0.24 -6.64
C SER A 115 -1.46 0.30 -6.20
N ILE A 116 -2.38 -0.08 -7.09
CA ILE A 116 -3.82 -0.11 -6.79
C ILE A 116 -4.10 -1.11 -5.66
N VAL A 117 -3.55 -2.32 -5.74
CA VAL A 117 -3.72 -3.33 -4.69
C VAL A 117 -3.19 -2.81 -3.35
N GLY A 118 -1.97 -2.26 -3.31
CA GLY A 118 -1.38 -1.71 -2.10
C GLY A 118 -2.24 -0.60 -1.47
N ALA A 119 -2.73 0.32 -2.31
CA ALA A 119 -3.58 1.44 -1.87
C ALA A 119 -4.95 0.95 -1.36
N LEU A 120 -5.60 0.00 -2.04
CA LEU A 120 -6.89 -0.54 -1.63
C LEU A 120 -6.82 -1.29 -0.29
N VAL A 121 -5.78 -2.11 -0.10
CA VAL A 121 -5.59 -2.84 1.16
C VAL A 121 -5.30 -1.88 2.31
N ALA A 122 -4.48 -0.84 2.07
CA ALA A 122 -4.23 0.20 3.07
C ALA A 122 -5.51 0.97 3.42
N GLY A 123 -6.27 1.43 2.41
CA GLY A 123 -7.52 2.19 2.60
C GLY A 123 -8.60 1.37 3.31
N GLY A 124 -8.76 0.09 2.97
CA GLY A 124 -9.70 -0.81 3.64
C GLY A 124 -9.41 -0.97 5.14
N ARG A 125 -8.13 -1.00 5.52
CA ARG A 125 -7.71 -1.02 6.92
C ARG A 125 -8.06 0.26 7.67
N LEU A 126 -7.84 1.42 7.04
CA LEU A 126 -8.17 2.72 7.62
C LEU A 126 -9.67 2.84 7.90
N GLY A 127 -10.51 2.38 6.97
CA GLY A 127 -11.96 2.34 7.14
C GLY A 127 -12.41 1.50 8.33
N VAL A 128 -11.82 0.33 8.52
CA VAL A 128 -12.15 -0.56 9.65
C VAL A 128 -11.70 0.02 10.99
N SER A 129 -10.51 0.63 11.04
CA SER A 129 -9.99 1.27 12.26
C SER A 129 -10.86 2.45 12.69
N SER A 130 -11.29 3.29 11.75
CA SER A 130 -12.20 4.42 12.02
C SER A 130 -13.57 3.97 12.53
N SER A 131 -14.09 2.85 12.04
CA SER A 131 -15.38 2.30 12.48
C SER A 131 -15.31 1.73 13.89
N ALA A 132 -14.18 1.13 14.26
CA ALA A 132 -13.97 0.58 15.61
C ALA A 132 -13.87 1.67 16.68
N LEU A 133 -13.36 2.85 16.35
CA LEU A 133 -13.31 4.00 17.26
C LEU A 133 -14.68 4.69 17.44
N LYS A 134 -15.64 4.47 16.53
CA LYS A 134 -17.02 4.95 16.63
C LYS A 134 -17.97 3.98 17.34
N GLY A 135 -17.52 2.82 17.77
CA GLY A 135 -18.29 1.85 18.55
C GLY A 135 -18.47 2.33 20.00
N PRO A 136 -19.49 1.88 20.70
CA PRO A 136 -20.45 2.70 21.43
C PRO A 136 -19.91 3.29 22.73
N ALA A 137 -19.61 4.59 22.72
CA ALA A 137 -19.55 5.45 23.92
C ALA A 137 -20.94 5.60 24.58
N LEU A 138 -21.95 4.82 24.16
CA LEU A 138 -23.36 4.95 24.57
C LEU A 138 -23.70 4.10 25.80
N LEU A 139 -22.81 3.23 26.29
CA LEU A 139 -23.12 2.39 27.46
C LEU A 139 -22.51 2.88 28.79
N ALA A 140 -21.76 3.97 28.79
CA ALA A 140 -21.18 4.55 30.01
C ALA A 140 -22.06 5.61 30.68
N ARG A 141 -23.31 5.83 30.21
CA ARG A 141 -24.25 6.81 30.80
C ARG A 141 -25.39 6.17 31.58
N GLY A 142 -25.11 5.24 32.47
CA GLY A 142 -26.14 4.52 33.19
C GLY A 142 -25.82 4.09 34.62
N VAL A 143 -24.73 4.54 35.21
CA VAL A 143 -24.50 4.29 36.64
C VAL A 143 -24.70 5.60 37.41
N SER A 144 -25.95 5.82 37.82
CA SER A 144 -26.32 6.83 38.80
C SER A 144 -25.70 6.47 40.15
N PRO A 145 -25.01 7.35 40.87
CA PRO A 145 -24.54 7.06 42.22
C PRO A 145 -25.74 7.04 43.14
N GLU A 146 -26.02 5.86 43.67
CA GLU A 146 -26.98 5.66 44.77
C GLU A 146 -26.58 6.50 45.96
N LYS A 147 -27.43 7.51 46.33
CA LYS A 147 -27.31 8.28 47.54
C LYS A 147 -27.55 7.39 48.74
N LYS A 148 -26.49 7.02 49.47
CA LYS A 148 -26.63 6.58 50.87
C LYS A 148 -26.98 7.79 51.70
N GLY A 149 -28.24 7.86 52.08
CA GLY A 149 -28.73 8.79 53.11
C GLY A 149 -28.64 8.14 54.49
N ALA A 150 -28.42 9.03 55.45
CA ALA A 150 -28.55 8.97 56.90
C ALA A 150 -27.63 8.03 57.64
#